data_48518586434a2fa20c049376502d09a6
#
_entry.id   48518586434a2fa20c049376502d09a6
#
_cell.length_a   1.000
_cell.length_b   1.000
_cell.length_c   1.000
_cell.angle_alpha   90.00
_cell.angle_beta   90.00
_cell.angle_gamma   90.00
#
_symmetry.space_group_name_H-M   'P 1'
#
loop_
_entity.id
_entity.type
_entity.pdbx_description
1 polymer ?
#
loop_
_entity_poly.entity_id
_entity_poly.type
_entity_poly.pdbx_seq_one_letter_code
_entity_poly.pdbx_strand_id
1 'polypeptide(L)'
;MRIGVDVGGTNTDAALMNGDKVMASCKMPTTQNVSDGIVSAIKKVLVESDVSSSQIQCVMIGTTHFTNAFVERRHLLDVGIIRICLPSARGIPPLIDWPEDILSAVGDHRFMIRGGYQFDGRLNTELDELNVARAARELKRRGVKAVAVSSVFSCVNGEMERRAENIIRNEMGDVSVTLSHKVGRAGLLERENATVMNASLAQLSRHVVDSFRSALKALDIKAPFYISQNDGTLMSADFVEKYPVLTFASGPTNSMRGAAYLSGYKNALVADIGGTTTDIGMLTNGFPRESSVTVDIGGVRTNFRMPDVLAMGLGGGSLVSLEHSRVRIGPQSVGYRLLEKGLVFGGDTLTTSDIAVSAGYADFGDKSRVSHLSEKFVQSSVDEIHRIVTEGVDRMKTSADPIPLVLVGGGSVLINRDIEGTSEVIIPENAGVANAIGASIAQVGGEVDSVISYDKVGREAALAQAKQDAIDRAVTSGADETTVEVLDIEETPLAYAPDGAVRLRVKVAGDLLISKQ
;
A
#
# COMPACT_ATOMS: atom_id res chain seq x y z
N MET A 1 14.91 10.12 -18.30
CA MET A 1 13.60 10.54 -17.80
C MET A 1 12.92 9.38 -17.07
N ARG A 2 11.96 9.66 -16.19
CA ARG A 2 11.24 8.65 -15.39
C ARG A 2 9.75 8.78 -15.62
N ILE A 3 9.02 7.68 -15.65
CA ILE A 3 7.56 7.68 -15.71
C ILE A 3 7.01 7.07 -14.42
N GLY A 4 6.13 7.81 -13.75
CA GLY A 4 5.28 7.27 -12.69
C GLY A 4 3.89 6.98 -13.24
N VAL A 5 3.35 5.83 -12.88
CA VAL A 5 1.97 5.44 -13.19
C VAL A 5 1.31 4.98 -11.91
N ASP A 6 0.10 5.43 -11.65
CA ASP A 6 -0.72 4.89 -10.56
C ASP A 6 -2.01 4.31 -11.12
N VAL A 7 -2.20 3.01 -10.90
CA VAL A 7 -3.37 2.29 -11.42
C VAL A 7 -4.37 2.10 -10.30
N GLY A 8 -5.30 3.04 -10.22
CA GLY A 8 -6.41 3.01 -9.26
C GLY A 8 -7.64 2.27 -9.79
N GLY A 9 -8.63 2.09 -8.93
CA GLY A 9 -9.89 1.44 -9.30
C GLY A 9 -10.77 2.25 -10.28
N THR A 10 -10.59 3.58 -10.34
CA THR A 10 -11.38 4.48 -11.19
C THR A 10 -10.55 5.10 -12.31
N ASN A 11 -9.35 5.55 -11.99
CA ASN A 11 -8.46 6.21 -12.94
C ASN A 11 -7.07 5.57 -12.92
N THR A 12 -6.41 5.64 -14.07
CA THR A 12 -4.97 5.40 -14.23
C THR A 12 -4.31 6.74 -14.51
N ASP A 13 -3.47 7.16 -13.60
CA ASP A 13 -2.74 8.42 -13.66
C ASP A 13 -1.31 8.17 -14.12
N ALA A 14 -0.76 9.07 -14.96
CA ALA A 14 0.65 9.00 -15.35
C ALA A 14 1.31 10.38 -15.27
N ALA A 15 2.59 10.39 -14.88
CA ALA A 15 3.43 11.57 -14.87
C ALA A 15 4.81 11.25 -15.46
N LEU A 16 5.27 12.10 -16.38
CA LEU A 16 6.63 12.06 -16.93
C LEU A 16 7.50 13.10 -16.23
N MET A 17 8.60 12.65 -15.65
CA MET A 17 9.54 13.49 -14.91
C MET A 17 10.90 13.58 -15.61
N ASN A 18 11.46 14.78 -15.64
CA ASN A 18 12.87 15.00 -15.99
C ASN A 18 13.60 15.64 -14.80
N GLY A 19 14.36 14.84 -14.06
CA GLY A 19 14.84 15.27 -12.74
C GLY A 19 13.64 15.60 -11.83
N ASP A 20 13.61 16.84 -11.35
CA ASP A 20 12.57 17.35 -10.44
C ASP A 20 11.42 18.06 -11.17
N LYS A 21 11.43 18.07 -12.52
CA LYS A 21 10.41 18.76 -13.29
C LYS A 21 9.38 17.80 -13.86
N VAL A 22 8.09 18.10 -13.62
CA VAL A 22 6.97 17.46 -14.32
C VAL A 22 6.93 17.97 -15.75
N MET A 23 7.12 17.09 -16.73
CA MET A 23 7.12 17.41 -18.15
C MET A 23 5.73 17.28 -18.77
N ALA A 24 5.01 16.24 -18.37
CA ALA A 24 3.62 16.00 -18.76
C ALA A 24 2.95 15.12 -17.70
N SER A 25 1.65 15.24 -17.60
CA SER A 25 0.84 14.36 -16.73
C SER A 25 -0.53 14.13 -17.32
N CYS A 26 -1.12 12.99 -17.06
CA CYS A 26 -2.48 12.71 -17.51
C CYS A 26 -3.24 11.85 -16.51
N LYS A 27 -4.56 11.96 -16.60
CA LYS A 27 -5.53 11.11 -15.89
C LYS A 27 -6.42 10.45 -16.95
N MET A 28 -6.49 9.12 -16.91
CA MET A 28 -7.27 8.31 -17.84
C MET A 28 -8.22 7.39 -17.06
N PRO A 29 -9.42 7.08 -17.55
CA PRO A 29 -10.27 6.07 -16.94
C PRO A 29 -9.56 4.71 -16.89
N THR A 30 -9.66 4.00 -15.76
CA THR A 30 -9.16 2.63 -15.66
C THR A 30 -10.00 1.70 -16.53
N THR A 31 -9.35 0.82 -17.26
CA THR A 31 -9.98 -0.20 -18.12
C THR A 31 -10.01 -1.56 -17.41
N GLN A 32 -10.90 -2.45 -17.88
CA GLN A 32 -10.93 -3.84 -17.36
C GLN A 32 -9.62 -4.58 -17.56
N ASN A 33 -8.94 -4.30 -18.67
CA ASN A 33 -7.59 -4.78 -18.93
C ASN A 33 -6.58 -3.74 -18.43
N VAL A 34 -5.88 -4.08 -17.37
CA VAL A 34 -4.88 -3.20 -16.73
C VAL A 34 -3.83 -2.69 -17.71
N SER A 35 -3.36 -3.57 -18.61
CA SER A 35 -2.35 -3.21 -19.61
C SER A 35 -2.79 -2.06 -20.52
N ASP A 36 -4.06 -2.06 -20.93
CA ASP A 36 -4.57 -1.07 -21.88
C ASP A 36 -4.62 0.34 -21.26
N GLY A 37 -5.01 0.42 -19.97
CA GLY A 37 -5.00 1.68 -19.22
C GLY A 37 -3.59 2.25 -19.09
N ILE A 38 -2.62 1.41 -18.73
CA ILE A 38 -1.21 1.80 -18.61
C ILE A 38 -0.64 2.24 -19.95
N VAL A 39 -0.84 1.45 -21.00
CA VAL A 39 -0.39 1.79 -22.36
C VAL A 39 -0.94 3.15 -22.80
N SER A 40 -2.24 3.37 -22.59
CA SER A 40 -2.91 4.62 -22.96
C SER A 40 -2.36 5.81 -22.19
N ALA A 41 -2.18 5.68 -20.88
CA ALA A 41 -1.68 6.75 -20.03
C ALA A 41 -0.21 7.10 -20.36
N ILE A 42 0.66 6.09 -20.49
CA ILE A 42 2.07 6.30 -20.84
C ILE A 42 2.18 6.92 -22.26
N LYS A 43 1.45 6.37 -23.23
CA LYS A 43 1.44 6.91 -24.60
C LYS A 43 1.04 8.38 -24.61
N LYS A 44 0.04 8.75 -23.82
CA LYS A 44 -0.44 10.13 -23.76
C LYS A 44 0.64 11.08 -23.23
N VAL A 45 1.30 10.76 -22.12
CA VAL A 45 2.36 11.64 -21.56
C VAL A 45 3.59 11.71 -22.48
N LEU A 46 3.93 10.64 -23.20
CA LEU A 46 5.00 10.67 -24.20
C LEU A 46 4.68 11.59 -25.40
N VAL A 47 3.45 11.52 -25.90
CA VAL A 47 2.99 12.38 -27.02
C VAL A 47 2.92 13.84 -26.60
N GLU A 48 2.34 14.14 -25.42
CA GLU A 48 2.20 15.52 -24.94
C GLU A 48 3.53 16.19 -24.61
N SER A 49 4.55 15.42 -24.27
CA SER A 49 5.89 15.92 -23.96
C SER A 49 6.87 15.90 -25.13
N ASP A 50 6.51 15.33 -26.28
CA ASP A 50 7.40 15.07 -27.42
C ASP A 50 8.66 14.26 -27.06
N VAL A 51 8.50 13.28 -26.15
CA VAL A 51 9.58 12.44 -25.63
C VAL A 51 9.50 11.05 -26.25
N SER A 52 10.65 10.57 -26.74
CA SER A 52 10.78 9.20 -27.28
C SER A 52 10.83 8.16 -26.16
N SER A 53 10.25 6.98 -26.39
CA SER A 53 10.33 5.82 -25.48
C SER A 53 11.77 5.42 -25.13
N SER A 54 12.72 5.64 -26.04
CA SER A 54 14.16 5.38 -25.82
C SER A 54 14.81 6.28 -24.77
N GLN A 55 14.22 7.42 -24.44
CA GLN A 55 14.71 8.36 -23.41
C GLN A 55 14.25 8.00 -22.00
N ILE A 56 13.35 7.02 -21.87
CA ILE A 56 12.86 6.56 -20.60
C ILE A 56 13.90 5.64 -19.96
N GLN A 57 14.28 5.95 -18.73
CA GLN A 57 15.30 5.23 -17.96
C GLN A 57 14.68 4.24 -16.98
N CYS A 58 13.48 4.52 -16.46
CA CYS A 58 12.71 3.61 -15.61
C CYS A 58 11.23 3.99 -15.58
N VAL A 59 10.39 3.01 -15.24
CA VAL A 59 8.95 3.18 -15.02
C VAL A 59 8.63 2.71 -13.61
N MET A 60 7.90 3.51 -12.84
CA MET A 60 7.44 3.19 -11.49
C MET A 60 5.92 3.07 -11.50
N ILE A 61 5.40 1.98 -10.97
CA ILE A 61 3.98 1.65 -11.05
C ILE A 61 3.40 1.46 -9.65
N GLY A 62 2.43 2.30 -9.29
CA GLY A 62 1.53 2.05 -8.16
C GLY A 62 0.34 1.22 -8.62
N THR A 63 -0.17 0.32 -7.77
CA THR A 63 -1.32 -0.50 -8.12
C THR A 63 -2.14 -0.91 -6.90
N THR A 64 -3.46 -0.87 -7.03
CA THR A 64 -4.41 -1.37 -6.02
C THR A 64 -4.94 -2.78 -6.32
N HIS A 65 -4.46 -3.43 -7.38
CA HIS A 65 -5.00 -4.71 -7.86
C HIS A 65 -5.01 -5.80 -6.80
N PHE A 66 -3.92 -5.94 -6.06
CA PHE A 66 -3.78 -7.01 -5.07
C PHE A 66 -4.67 -6.78 -3.85
N THR A 67 -4.77 -5.53 -3.39
CA THR A 67 -5.68 -5.15 -2.31
C THR A 67 -7.13 -5.42 -2.72
N ASN A 68 -7.52 -4.96 -3.91
CA ASN A 68 -8.87 -5.12 -4.41
C ASN A 68 -9.23 -6.61 -4.59
N ALA A 69 -8.30 -7.40 -5.17
CA ALA A 69 -8.52 -8.84 -5.34
C ALA A 69 -8.79 -9.54 -4.00
N PHE A 70 -8.03 -9.21 -2.96
CA PHE A 70 -8.22 -9.79 -1.63
C PHE A 70 -9.53 -9.31 -0.98
N VAL A 71 -9.79 -8.00 -1.01
CA VAL A 71 -11.01 -7.40 -0.43
C VAL A 71 -12.28 -7.86 -1.15
N GLU A 72 -12.22 -8.07 -2.47
CA GLU A 72 -13.33 -8.54 -3.29
C GLU A 72 -13.42 -10.08 -3.38
N ARG A 73 -12.51 -10.83 -2.76
CA ARG A 73 -12.41 -12.31 -2.79
C ARG A 73 -12.29 -12.87 -4.21
N ARG A 74 -11.55 -12.18 -5.08
CA ARG A 74 -11.40 -12.56 -6.50
C ARG A 74 -9.97 -12.97 -6.82
N HIS A 75 -9.83 -13.98 -7.67
CA HIS A 75 -8.52 -14.46 -8.15
C HIS A 75 -7.58 -14.91 -7.02
N LEU A 76 -8.13 -15.40 -5.91
CA LEU A 76 -7.38 -15.98 -4.82
C LEU A 76 -7.17 -17.47 -5.06
N LEU A 77 -5.98 -17.96 -4.67
CA LEU A 77 -5.68 -19.40 -4.69
C LEU A 77 -6.11 -20.04 -3.37
N ASP A 78 -6.44 -21.34 -3.44
CA ASP A 78 -6.46 -22.19 -2.27
C ASP A 78 -5.08 -22.27 -1.65
N VAL A 79 -4.98 -22.08 -0.32
CA VAL A 79 -3.72 -22.03 0.42
C VAL A 79 -3.61 -23.19 1.39
N GLY A 80 -2.54 -23.96 1.30
CA GLY A 80 -2.13 -24.89 2.34
C GLY A 80 -1.42 -24.15 3.46
N ILE A 81 -1.88 -24.29 4.69
CA ILE A 81 -1.32 -23.59 5.86
C ILE A 81 -0.58 -24.59 6.72
N ILE A 82 0.73 -24.42 6.84
CA ILE A 82 1.59 -25.22 7.70
C ILE A 82 2.13 -24.34 8.81
N ARG A 83 1.56 -24.49 10.04
CA ARG A 83 2.03 -23.78 11.22
C ARG A 83 2.91 -24.70 12.07
N ILE A 84 4.18 -24.34 12.24
CA ILE A 84 5.16 -25.00 13.09
C ILE A 84 5.04 -24.41 14.50
N CYS A 85 4.26 -25.06 15.38
CA CYS A 85 3.83 -24.44 16.63
C CYS A 85 3.51 -25.40 17.79
N LEU A 86 3.50 -26.70 17.56
CA LEU A 86 3.13 -27.64 18.63
C LEU A 86 4.29 -27.97 19.56
N PRO A 87 4.04 -28.08 20.88
CA PRO A 87 2.72 -28.00 21.52
C PRO A 87 2.26 -26.58 21.88
N SER A 88 3.10 -25.55 21.72
CA SER A 88 2.96 -24.21 22.34
C SER A 88 1.67 -23.47 21.98
N ALA A 89 1.17 -23.60 20.74
CA ALA A 89 0.00 -22.87 20.25
C ALA A 89 -1.17 -23.80 19.87
N ARG A 90 -1.29 -24.97 20.50
CA ARG A 90 -2.35 -25.95 20.19
C ARG A 90 -3.77 -25.39 20.31
N GLY A 91 -4.01 -24.50 21.26
CA GLY A 91 -5.36 -23.97 21.56
C GLY A 91 -5.87 -22.92 20.57
N ILE A 92 -5.02 -22.45 19.65
CA ILE A 92 -5.37 -21.38 18.71
C ILE A 92 -5.11 -21.90 17.29
N PRO A 93 -6.12 -22.37 16.55
CA PRO A 93 -5.92 -22.89 15.20
C PRO A 93 -5.60 -21.75 14.20
N PRO A 94 -4.95 -22.06 13.04
CA PRO A 94 -4.84 -21.11 11.93
C PRO A 94 -6.20 -20.62 11.45
N LEU A 95 -6.24 -19.41 10.88
CA LEU A 95 -7.44 -18.76 10.34
C LEU A 95 -8.56 -18.55 11.38
N ILE A 96 -8.20 -18.47 12.66
CA ILE A 96 -9.15 -18.07 13.69
C ILE A 96 -9.59 -16.62 13.41
N ASP A 97 -10.86 -16.32 13.58
CA ASP A 97 -11.49 -15.02 13.34
C ASP A 97 -11.48 -14.55 11.87
N TRP A 98 -11.21 -15.42 10.90
CA TRP A 98 -11.37 -15.06 9.48
C TRP A 98 -12.84 -15.07 9.07
N PRO A 99 -13.29 -14.06 8.28
CA PRO A 99 -14.65 -14.07 7.69
C PRO A 99 -14.89 -15.30 6.83
N GLU A 100 -16.11 -15.85 6.89
CA GLU A 100 -16.49 -17.09 6.18
C GLU A 100 -16.32 -16.99 4.66
N ASP A 101 -16.57 -15.82 4.09
CA ASP A 101 -16.42 -15.58 2.65
C ASP A 101 -14.95 -15.65 2.21
N ILE A 102 -14.01 -15.16 3.03
CA ILE A 102 -12.58 -15.29 2.75
C ILE A 102 -12.11 -16.74 2.98
N LEU A 103 -12.57 -17.38 4.05
CA LEU A 103 -12.28 -18.80 4.28
C LEU A 103 -12.67 -19.66 3.09
N SER A 104 -13.86 -19.39 2.51
CA SER A 104 -14.32 -20.08 1.32
C SER A 104 -13.45 -19.81 0.08
N ALA A 105 -12.85 -18.62 -0.01
CA ALA A 105 -11.99 -18.23 -1.14
C ALA A 105 -10.56 -18.75 -1.06
N VAL A 106 -10.02 -18.95 0.15
CA VAL A 106 -8.63 -19.42 0.36
C VAL A 106 -8.53 -20.91 0.74
N GLY A 107 -9.67 -21.56 0.96
CA GLY A 107 -9.77 -22.97 1.35
C GLY A 107 -9.44 -23.22 2.82
N ASP A 108 -9.75 -24.47 3.27
CA ASP A 108 -9.52 -24.91 4.65
C ASP A 108 -8.51 -26.08 4.70
N HIS A 109 -7.23 -25.77 4.50
CA HIS A 109 -6.14 -26.75 4.44
C HIS A 109 -5.11 -26.46 5.54
N ARG A 110 -5.45 -26.74 6.81
CA ARG A 110 -4.66 -26.36 8.01
C ARG A 110 -3.91 -27.55 8.58
N PHE A 111 -2.60 -27.36 8.83
CA PHE A 111 -1.73 -28.33 9.47
C PHE A 111 -0.93 -27.67 10.58
N MET A 112 -1.03 -28.21 11.80
CA MET A 112 -0.24 -27.78 12.94
C MET A 112 0.84 -28.82 13.22
N ILE A 113 2.11 -28.45 13.12
CA ILE A 113 3.27 -29.33 13.17
C ILE A 113 4.07 -29.04 14.44
N ARG A 114 4.73 -30.06 15.00
CA ARG A 114 5.67 -29.91 16.10
C ARG A 114 6.87 -29.10 15.66
N GLY A 115 7.30 -28.15 16.50
CA GLY A 115 8.46 -27.31 16.28
C GLY A 115 8.26 -25.90 16.80
N GLY A 116 9.31 -25.09 16.74
CA GLY A 116 9.30 -23.67 17.08
C GLY A 116 10.43 -23.27 18.01
N TYR A 117 10.65 -21.97 18.09
CA TYR A 117 11.65 -21.33 18.92
C TYR A 117 11.00 -20.61 20.11
N GLN A 118 11.83 -20.17 21.05
CA GLN A 118 11.46 -19.23 22.10
C GLN A 118 11.67 -17.79 21.60
N PHE A 119 11.17 -16.82 22.37
CA PHE A 119 11.26 -15.39 22.03
C PHE A 119 12.71 -14.88 21.84
N ASP A 120 13.70 -15.57 22.41
CA ASP A 120 15.14 -15.26 22.33
C ASP A 120 15.89 -16.08 21.26
N GLY A 121 15.16 -16.83 20.43
CA GLY A 121 15.71 -17.65 19.35
C GLY A 121 16.23 -19.02 19.77
N ARG A 122 16.20 -19.36 21.09
CA ARG A 122 16.55 -20.71 21.55
C ARG A 122 15.52 -21.72 21.07
N LEU A 123 16.00 -22.93 20.81
CA LEU A 123 15.14 -24.03 20.44
C LEU A 123 14.11 -24.33 21.54
N ASN A 124 12.83 -24.30 21.20
CA ASN A 124 11.76 -24.74 22.07
C ASN A 124 11.37 -26.20 21.82
N THR A 125 11.20 -26.54 20.56
CA THR A 125 10.82 -27.90 20.12
C THR A 125 11.39 -28.14 18.75
N GLU A 126 11.97 -29.32 18.50
CA GLU A 126 12.49 -29.73 17.20
C GLU A 126 11.38 -29.84 16.14
N LEU A 127 11.75 -29.54 14.90
CA LEU A 127 10.86 -29.64 13.74
C LEU A 127 10.55 -31.12 13.44
N ASP A 128 9.27 -31.45 13.37
CA ASP A 128 8.80 -32.76 12.89
C ASP A 128 8.74 -32.76 11.34
N GLU A 129 9.88 -33.02 10.72
CA GLU A 129 10.04 -33.02 9.26
C GLU A 129 9.16 -34.09 8.57
N LEU A 130 8.93 -35.23 9.24
CA LEU A 130 8.07 -36.29 8.69
C LEU A 130 6.62 -35.83 8.55
N ASN A 131 6.13 -35.08 9.52
CA ASN A 131 4.78 -34.53 9.45
C ASN A 131 4.70 -33.33 8.48
N VAL A 132 5.74 -32.54 8.29
CA VAL A 132 5.81 -31.55 7.20
C VAL A 132 5.68 -32.26 5.83
N ALA A 133 6.45 -33.32 5.60
CA ALA A 133 6.37 -34.10 4.36
C ALA A 133 5.00 -34.74 4.13
N ARG A 134 4.36 -35.26 5.20
CA ARG A 134 2.98 -35.80 5.11
C ARG A 134 1.97 -34.72 4.75
N ALA A 135 2.04 -33.53 5.37
CA ALA A 135 1.19 -32.40 5.06
C ALA A 135 1.37 -31.95 3.60
N ALA A 136 2.63 -31.85 3.12
CA ALA A 136 2.94 -31.50 1.75
C ALA A 136 2.35 -32.48 0.73
N ARG A 137 2.48 -33.80 0.97
CA ARG A 137 1.86 -34.83 0.11
C ARG A 137 0.34 -34.74 0.08
N GLU A 138 -0.28 -34.47 1.23
CA GLU A 138 -1.74 -34.30 1.32
C GLU A 138 -2.19 -33.05 0.57
N LEU A 139 -1.47 -31.92 0.69
CA LEU A 139 -1.74 -30.69 -0.07
C LEU A 139 -1.61 -30.93 -1.59
N LYS A 140 -0.56 -31.65 -1.99
CA LYS A 140 -0.38 -32.05 -3.39
C LYS A 140 -1.56 -32.88 -3.91
N ARG A 141 -2.02 -33.86 -3.12
CA ARG A 141 -3.18 -34.71 -3.46
C ARG A 141 -4.46 -33.89 -3.63
N ARG A 142 -4.63 -32.83 -2.84
CA ARG A 142 -5.75 -31.88 -2.93
C ARG A 142 -5.61 -30.88 -4.08
N GLY A 143 -4.50 -30.86 -4.80
CA GLY A 143 -4.26 -29.94 -5.92
C GLY A 143 -3.88 -28.51 -5.49
N VAL A 144 -3.55 -28.30 -4.21
CA VAL A 144 -3.14 -26.98 -3.70
C VAL A 144 -1.84 -26.54 -4.37
N LYS A 145 -1.79 -25.26 -4.80
CA LYS A 145 -0.65 -24.68 -5.54
C LYS A 145 0.10 -23.59 -4.75
N ALA A 146 -0.42 -23.16 -3.61
CA ALA A 146 0.18 -22.15 -2.76
C ALA A 146 0.22 -22.64 -1.30
N VAL A 147 1.36 -22.44 -0.64
CA VAL A 147 1.56 -22.85 0.76
C VAL A 147 2.09 -21.70 1.57
N ALA A 148 1.43 -21.40 2.69
CA ALA A 148 1.87 -20.48 3.72
C ALA A 148 2.52 -21.27 4.86
N VAL A 149 3.75 -20.93 5.20
CA VAL A 149 4.49 -21.54 6.31
C VAL A 149 4.72 -20.50 7.39
N SER A 150 4.26 -20.77 8.61
CA SER A 150 4.50 -19.93 9.79
C SER A 150 5.12 -20.75 10.91
N SER A 151 5.92 -20.10 11.77
CA SER A 151 6.49 -20.73 12.95
C SER A 151 6.45 -19.80 14.16
N VAL A 152 6.34 -20.39 15.36
CA VAL A 152 6.46 -19.65 16.61
C VAL A 152 7.84 -18.99 16.67
N PHE A 153 7.87 -17.65 16.82
CA PHE A 153 9.07 -16.81 16.84
C PHE A 153 9.99 -16.93 15.61
N SER A 154 9.44 -17.24 14.43
CA SER A 154 10.22 -17.27 13.18
C SER A 154 10.79 -15.89 12.78
N CYS A 155 10.22 -14.80 13.27
CA CYS A 155 10.80 -13.46 13.10
C CYS A 155 12.16 -13.30 13.79
N VAL A 156 12.47 -14.11 14.80
CA VAL A 156 13.78 -14.17 15.48
C VAL A 156 14.68 -15.22 14.81
N ASN A 157 14.12 -16.38 14.47
CA ASN A 157 14.85 -17.46 13.80
C ASN A 157 13.95 -18.17 12.78
N GLY A 158 14.17 -17.90 11.51
CA GLY A 158 13.40 -18.45 10.38
C GLY A 158 13.88 -19.81 9.87
N GLU A 159 14.81 -20.49 10.54
CA GLU A 159 15.44 -21.71 10.02
C GLU A 159 14.42 -22.85 9.82
N MET A 160 13.51 -23.07 10.77
CA MET A 160 12.51 -24.15 10.62
C MET A 160 11.56 -23.90 9.44
N GLU A 161 11.21 -22.65 9.16
CA GLU A 161 10.40 -22.33 7.98
C GLU A 161 11.17 -22.64 6.69
N ARG A 162 12.48 -22.32 6.63
CA ARG A 162 13.33 -22.66 5.46
C ARG A 162 13.47 -24.17 5.28
N ARG A 163 13.66 -24.92 6.37
CA ARG A 163 13.69 -26.40 6.32
C ARG A 163 12.36 -26.97 5.81
N ALA A 164 11.25 -26.46 6.32
CA ALA A 164 9.91 -26.84 5.87
C ALA A 164 9.70 -26.50 4.38
N GLU A 165 10.12 -25.32 3.92
CA GLU A 165 10.06 -24.94 2.50
C GLU A 165 10.79 -25.97 1.61
N ASN A 166 12.00 -26.37 1.98
CA ASN A 166 12.77 -27.36 1.21
C ASN A 166 12.03 -28.69 1.11
N ILE A 167 11.42 -29.16 2.21
CA ILE A 167 10.63 -30.39 2.23
C ILE A 167 9.39 -30.25 1.34
N ILE A 168 8.66 -29.13 1.46
CA ILE A 168 7.45 -28.86 0.69
C ILE A 168 7.77 -28.83 -0.81
N ARG A 169 8.83 -28.14 -1.23
CA ARG A 169 9.25 -28.09 -2.63
C ARG A 169 9.65 -29.47 -3.16
N ASN A 170 10.36 -30.26 -2.38
CA ASN A 170 10.75 -31.61 -2.75
C ASN A 170 9.53 -32.53 -2.94
N GLU A 171 8.51 -32.44 -2.10
CA GLU A 171 7.32 -33.29 -2.16
C GLU A 171 6.30 -32.81 -3.22
N MET A 172 6.11 -31.50 -3.37
CA MET A 172 5.06 -30.93 -4.21
C MET A 172 5.55 -30.54 -5.62
N GLY A 173 6.82 -30.18 -5.78
CA GLY A 173 7.40 -29.71 -7.04
C GLY A 173 7.08 -28.24 -7.29
N ASP A 174 6.35 -27.95 -8.37
CA ASP A 174 5.95 -26.58 -8.73
C ASP A 174 4.86 -26.05 -7.79
N VAL A 175 5.28 -25.41 -6.71
CA VAL A 175 4.42 -24.84 -5.67
C VAL A 175 4.96 -23.48 -5.24
N SER A 176 4.06 -22.51 -5.04
CA SER A 176 4.41 -21.23 -4.42
C SER A 176 4.46 -21.39 -2.91
N VAL A 177 5.60 -21.07 -2.29
CA VAL A 177 5.76 -21.12 -0.84
C VAL A 177 6.06 -19.74 -0.30
N THR A 178 5.26 -19.28 0.65
CA THR A 178 5.49 -18.04 1.38
C THR A 178 5.89 -18.35 2.82
N LEU A 179 7.01 -17.77 3.27
CA LEU A 179 7.52 -17.93 4.63
C LEU A 179 7.16 -16.70 5.48
N SER A 180 6.61 -16.92 6.66
CA SER A 180 6.07 -15.85 7.49
C SER A 180 7.11 -14.83 7.97
N HIS A 181 8.34 -15.28 8.26
CA HIS A 181 9.43 -14.38 8.67
C HIS A 181 9.91 -13.41 7.58
N LYS A 182 9.44 -13.58 6.35
CA LYS A 182 9.75 -12.68 5.22
C LYS A 182 8.64 -11.67 4.92
N VAL A 183 7.45 -11.86 5.49
CA VAL A 183 6.27 -11.05 5.18
C VAL A 183 5.85 -10.18 6.36
N GLY A 184 5.79 -10.76 7.56
CA GLY A 184 5.26 -10.08 8.72
C GLY A 184 6.26 -9.93 9.87
N ARG A 185 5.84 -9.14 10.86
CA ARG A 185 6.62 -8.80 12.06
C ARG A 185 6.33 -9.78 13.23
N ALA A 186 6.79 -9.44 14.44
CA ALA A 186 6.42 -10.12 15.66
C ALA A 186 4.89 -10.13 15.85
N GLY A 187 4.33 -11.24 16.34
CA GLY A 187 2.88 -11.51 16.37
C GLY A 187 2.57 -12.71 15.48
N LEU A 188 2.26 -13.88 16.10
CA LEU A 188 2.11 -15.14 15.36
C LEU A 188 0.93 -15.09 14.40
N LEU A 189 -0.25 -14.69 14.90
CA LEU A 189 -1.50 -14.76 14.13
C LEU A 189 -1.51 -13.75 12.97
N GLU A 190 -1.20 -12.51 13.26
CA GLU A 190 -1.20 -11.43 12.27
C GLU A 190 -0.13 -11.67 11.20
N ARG A 191 1.04 -12.21 11.58
CA ARG A 191 2.09 -12.58 10.62
C ARG A 191 1.67 -13.76 9.75
N GLU A 192 1.03 -14.78 10.34
CA GLU A 192 0.47 -15.90 9.57
C GLU A 192 -0.62 -15.42 8.61
N ASN A 193 -1.51 -14.54 9.09
CA ASN A 193 -2.57 -13.98 8.25
C ASN A 193 -1.98 -13.26 7.02
N ALA A 194 -0.97 -12.41 7.23
CA ALA A 194 -0.25 -11.76 6.14
C ALA A 194 0.39 -12.77 5.16
N THR A 195 0.90 -13.89 5.70
CA THR A 195 1.52 -14.95 4.90
C THR A 195 0.51 -15.70 4.05
N VAL A 196 -0.67 -15.99 4.60
CA VAL A 196 -1.78 -16.63 3.86
C VAL A 196 -2.30 -15.68 2.77
N MET A 197 -2.48 -14.39 3.08
CA MET A 197 -2.84 -13.37 2.08
C MET A 197 -1.84 -13.38 0.92
N ASN A 198 -0.55 -13.32 1.23
CA ASN A 198 0.50 -13.33 0.20
C ASN A 198 0.44 -14.59 -0.66
N ALA A 199 0.33 -15.75 -0.05
CA ALA A 199 0.27 -17.01 -0.75
C ALA A 199 -0.95 -17.12 -1.69
N SER A 200 -2.12 -16.61 -1.24
CA SER A 200 -3.35 -16.60 -2.03
C SER A 200 -3.25 -15.75 -3.31
N LEU A 201 -2.39 -14.75 -3.33
CA LEU A 201 -2.19 -13.83 -4.44
C LEU A 201 -1.08 -14.28 -5.44
N ALA A 202 -0.41 -15.40 -5.22
CA ALA A 202 0.79 -15.79 -5.97
C ALA A 202 0.56 -15.96 -7.48
N GLN A 203 -0.62 -16.41 -7.93
CA GLN A 203 -0.93 -16.52 -9.35
C GLN A 203 -1.27 -15.17 -9.95
N LEU A 204 -2.05 -14.36 -9.24
CA LEU A 204 -2.42 -13.01 -9.66
C LEU A 204 -1.18 -12.13 -9.83
N SER A 205 -0.20 -12.23 -8.90
CA SER A 205 1.00 -11.40 -8.97
C SER A 205 1.81 -11.65 -10.24
N ARG A 206 1.99 -12.90 -10.65
CA ARG A 206 2.63 -13.24 -11.93
C ARG A 206 1.88 -12.64 -13.12
N HIS A 207 0.55 -12.80 -13.13
CA HIS A 207 -0.28 -12.27 -14.21
C HIS A 207 -0.20 -10.74 -14.33
N VAL A 208 -0.25 -10.03 -13.21
CA VAL A 208 -0.17 -8.56 -13.17
C VAL A 208 1.21 -8.09 -13.64
N VAL A 209 2.29 -8.68 -13.14
CA VAL A 209 3.65 -8.34 -13.55
C VAL A 209 3.89 -8.62 -15.03
N ASP A 210 3.41 -9.74 -15.56
CA ASP A 210 3.50 -10.05 -17.00
C ASP A 210 2.69 -9.07 -17.85
N SER A 211 1.55 -8.61 -17.34
CA SER A 211 0.75 -7.59 -18.00
C SER A 211 1.51 -6.25 -18.08
N PHE A 212 2.22 -5.87 -17.03
CA PHE A 212 3.07 -4.66 -17.04
C PHE A 212 4.25 -4.80 -18.00
N ARG A 213 4.94 -5.95 -18.01
CA ARG A 213 6.00 -6.24 -18.99
C ARG A 213 5.48 -6.13 -20.43
N SER A 214 4.30 -6.67 -20.69
CA SER A 214 3.67 -6.64 -22.01
C SER A 214 3.29 -5.23 -22.43
N ALA A 215 2.77 -4.40 -21.51
CA ALA A 215 2.43 -3.00 -21.76
C ALA A 215 3.68 -2.19 -22.16
N LEU A 216 4.78 -2.32 -21.42
CA LEU A 216 6.03 -1.62 -21.75
C LEU A 216 6.64 -2.08 -23.07
N LYS A 217 6.58 -3.37 -23.37
CA LYS A 217 7.00 -3.93 -24.65
C LYS A 217 6.19 -3.37 -25.83
N ALA A 218 4.88 -3.23 -25.66
CA ALA A 218 3.99 -2.66 -26.69
C ALA A 218 4.32 -1.18 -26.99
N LEU A 219 4.94 -0.46 -26.04
CA LEU A 219 5.39 0.93 -26.18
C LEU A 219 6.87 1.05 -26.60
N ASP A 220 7.54 -0.06 -26.90
CA ASP A 220 9.01 -0.13 -27.14
C ASP A 220 9.83 0.53 -26.04
N ILE A 221 9.37 0.44 -24.78
CA ILE A 221 10.10 0.89 -23.60
C ILE A 221 10.94 -0.29 -23.08
N LYS A 222 12.28 -0.16 -23.19
CA LYS A 222 13.24 -1.18 -22.74
C LYS A 222 13.71 -0.97 -21.30
N ALA A 223 13.32 0.14 -20.70
CA ALA A 223 13.68 0.50 -19.35
C ALA A 223 13.11 -0.51 -18.33
N PRO A 224 13.81 -0.75 -17.20
CA PRO A 224 13.26 -1.54 -16.11
C PRO A 224 12.06 -0.85 -15.49
N PHE A 225 11.17 -1.64 -14.88
CA PHE A 225 10.09 -1.11 -14.08
C PHE A 225 10.13 -1.61 -12.64
N TYR A 226 9.59 -0.78 -11.78
CA TYR A 226 9.51 -1.01 -10.33
C TYR A 226 8.06 -0.80 -9.89
N ILE A 227 7.72 -1.37 -8.74
CA ILE A 227 6.37 -1.24 -8.20
C ILE A 227 6.45 -0.63 -6.80
N SER A 228 5.56 0.31 -6.52
CA SER A 228 5.52 1.00 -5.23
C SER A 228 5.10 0.05 -4.11
N GLN A 229 5.81 0.11 -3.00
CA GLN A 229 5.46 -0.56 -1.76
C GLN A 229 4.52 0.30 -0.90
N ASN A 230 3.92 -0.36 0.07
CA ASN A 230 3.04 0.26 1.08
C ASN A 230 3.75 1.27 1.99
N ASP A 231 5.07 1.25 2.06
CA ASP A 231 5.87 2.18 2.87
C ASP A 231 6.44 3.38 2.08
N GLY A 232 6.10 3.49 0.80
CA GLY A 232 6.55 4.57 -0.10
C GLY A 232 7.89 4.32 -0.77
N THR A 233 8.42 3.10 -0.68
CA THR A 233 9.64 2.69 -1.40
C THR A 233 9.30 1.83 -2.62
N LEU A 234 10.31 1.47 -3.40
CA LEU A 234 10.20 0.68 -4.61
C LEU A 234 10.68 -0.75 -4.40
N MET A 235 10.09 -1.66 -5.15
CA MET A 235 10.55 -3.03 -5.27
C MET A 235 10.58 -3.48 -6.74
N SER A 236 11.49 -4.41 -7.05
CA SER A 236 11.59 -4.98 -8.38
C SER A 236 10.36 -5.85 -8.72
N ALA A 237 10.11 -6.03 -10.01
CA ALA A 237 9.05 -6.90 -10.51
C ALA A 237 9.12 -8.33 -9.91
N ASP A 238 10.32 -8.91 -9.87
CA ASP A 238 10.55 -10.26 -9.33
C ASP A 238 10.26 -10.34 -7.82
N PHE A 239 10.45 -9.24 -7.09
CA PHE A 239 10.13 -9.18 -5.67
C PHE A 239 8.61 -9.10 -5.44
N VAL A 240 7.90 -8.34 -6.28
CA VAL A 240 6.41 -8.27 -6.25
C VAL A 240 5.79 -9.63 -6.56
N GLU A 241 6.33 -10.38 -7.51
CA GLU A 241 5.83 -11.73 -7.80
C GLU A 241 5.86 -12.65 -6.56
N LYS A 242 6.82 -12.41 -5.66
CA LYS A 242 6.97 -13.19 -4.40
C LYS A 242 6.16 -12.60 -3.24
N TYR A 243 6.06 -11.27 -3.18
CA TYR A 243 5.50 -10.55 -2.03
C TYR A 243 4.46 -9.49 -2.44
N PRO A 244 3.37 -9.87 -3.14
CA PRO A 244 2.35 -8.92 -3.60
C PRO A 244 1.65 -8.16 -2.47
N VAL A 245 1.55 -8.69 -1.26
CA VAL A 245 0.95 -7.97 -0.11
C VAL A 245 1.69 -6.69 0.26
N LEU A 246 2.96 -6.56 -0.11
CA LEU A 246 3.73 -5.35 0.17
C LEU A 246 3.34 -4.16 -0.72
N THR A 247 2.43 -4.35 -1.68
CA THR A 247 1.84 -3.26 -2.48
C THR A 247 0.56 -2.71 -1.87
N PHE A 248 0.02 -3.33 -0.83
CA PHE A 248 -1.25 -2.91 -0.23
C PHE A 248 -1.15 -1.47 0.26
N ALA A 249 -2.17 -0.64 -0.04
CA ALA A 249 -2.17 0.79 0.23
C ALA A 249 -1.04 1.61 -0.43
N SER A 250 -0.42 1.13 -1.50
CA SER A 250 0.57 1.92 -2.26
C SER A 250 -0.04 3.17 -2.90
N GLY A 251 -1.32 3.19 -3.26
CA GLY A 251 -2.00 4.36 -3.81
C GLY A 251 -1.99 5.56 -2.85
N PRO A 252 -2.59 5.46 -1.65
CA PRO A 252 -2.50 6.52 -0.63
C PRO A 252 -1.06 6.91 -0.30
N THR A 253 -0.15 5.95 -0.24
CA THR A 253 1.27 6.21 0.02
C THR A 253 1.90 7.04 -1.10
N ASN A 254 1.65 6.72 -2.37
CA ASN A 254 2.11 7.50 -3.50
C ASN A 254 1.54 8.93 -3.47
N SER A 255 0.24 9.09 -3.18
CA SER A 255 -0.39 10.40 -3.03
C SER A 255 0.28 11.24 -1.95
N MET A 256 0.59 10.65 -0.80
CA MET A 256 1.30 11.34 0.29
C MET A 256 2.73 11.70 -0.08
N ARG A 257 3.46 10.81 -0.76
CA ARG A 257 4.82 11.10 -1.27
C ARG A 257 4.79 12.23 -2.31
N GLY A 258 3.82 12.19 -3.22
CA GLY A 258 3.60 13.25 -4.20
C GLY A 258 3.22 14.58 -3.54
N ALA A 259 2.38 14.56 -2.53
CA ALA A 259 2.02 15.74 -1.75
C ALA A 259 3.25 16.37 -1.06
N ALA A 260 4.10 15.55 -0.42
CA ALA A 260 5.35 16.02 0.18
C ALA A 260 6.26 16.68 -0.84
N TYR A 261 6.43 16.05 -2.01
CA TYR A 261 7.27 16.55 -3.08
C TYR A 261 6.75 17.87 -3.66
N LEU A 262 5.46 17.93 -4.00
CA LEU A 262 4.84 19.09 -4.65
C LEU A 262 4.73 20.30 -3.72
N SER A 263 4.50 20.08 -2.43
CA SER A 263 4.37 21.15 -1.43
C SER A 263 5.68 21.56 -0.76
N GLY A 264 6.70 20.69 -0.79
CA GLY A 264 7.96 20.87 -0.05
C GLY A 264 7.86 20.58 1.45
N TYR A 265 6.66 20.24 1.98
CA TYR A 265 6.48 19.90 3.39
C TYR A 265 6.90 18.47 3.68
N LYS A 266 7.80 18.28 4.63
CA LYS A 266 8.21 16.96 5.13
C LYS A 266 7.32 16.47 6.29
N ASN A 267 6.70 17.38 7.01
CA ASN A 267 5.78 17.10 8.12
C ASN A 267 4.49 17.86 7.88
N ALA A 268 3.42 17.18 7.54
CA ALA A 268 2.13 17.75 7.19
C ALA A 268 1.04 16.68 7.27
N LEU A 269 -0.21 17.08 7.41
CA LEU A 269 -1.34 16.25 7.02
C LEU A 269 -1.51 16.29 5.51
N VAL A 270 -1.90 15.17 4.94
CA VAL A 270 -2.28 15.08 3.52
C VAL A 270 -3.70 14.53 3.45
N ALA A 271 -4.56 15.19 2.68
CA ALA A 271 -5.86 14.65 2.32
C ALA A 271 -5.89 14.43 0.80
N ASP A 272 -5.93 13.18 0.39
CA ASP A 272 -6.15 12.77 -1.00
C ASP A 272 -7.65 12.61 -1.23
N ILE A 273 -8.24 13.60 -1.88
CA ILE A 273 -9.68 13.61 -2.18
C ILE A 273 -9.86 13.07 -3.60
N GLY A 274 -10.25 11.81 -3.69
CA GLY A 274 -10.52 11.12 -4.94
C GLY A 274 -11.94 11.31 -5.47
N GLY A 275 -12.35 10.43 -6.39
CA GLY A 275 -13.73 10.40 -6.89
C GLY A 275 -14.72 9.75 -5.93
N THR A 276 -14.27 8.86 -5.06
CA THR A 276 -15.14 8.04 -4.18
C THR A 276 -14.82 8.24 -2.71
N THR A 277 -13.56 8.32 -2.36
CA THR A 277 -13.05 8.40 -0.98
C THR A 277 -12.10 9.58 -0.80
N THR A 278 -11.92 9.96 0.45
CA THR A 278 -10.83 10.82 0.91
C THR A 278 -9.96 10.01 1.85
N ASP A 279 -8.67 9.96 1.56
CA ASP A 279 -7.66 9.33 2.39
C ASP A 279 -6.84 10.41 3.10
N ILE A 280 -6.92 10.45 4.44
CA ILE A 280 -6.15 11.40 5.25
C ILE A 280 -5.05 10.65 5.97
N GLY A 281 -3.81 11.12 5.81
CA GLY A 281 -2.63 10.57 6.46
C GLY A 281 -1.68 11.66 6.94
N MET A 282 -0.68 11.27 7.73
CA MET A 282 0.34 12.18 8.23
C MET A 282 1.71 11.85 7.62
N LEU A 283 2.40 12.88 7.15
CA LEU A 283 3.79 12.81 6.73
C LEU A 283 4.72 13.02 7.91
N THR A 284 5.74 12.19 8.00
CA THR A 284 6.88 12.33 8.91
C THR A 284 8.16 12.21 8.10
N ASN A 285 9.00 13.24 8.09
CA ASN A 285 10.24 13.28 7.30
C ASN A 285 10.03 13.02 5.79
N GLY A 286 8.87 13.43 5.24
CA GLY A 286 8.52 13.24 3.84
C GLY A 286 8.00 11.85 3.47
N PHE A 287 7.82 10.96 4.45
CA PHE A 287 7.23 9.63 4.28
C PHE A 287 5.90 9.52 5.04
N PRO A 288 4.97 8.69 4.57
CA PRO A 288 3.77 8.37 5.32
C PRO A 288 4.12 7.81 6.70
N ARG A 289 3.48 8.34 7.75
CA ARG A 289 3.57 7.73 9.08
C ARG A 289 3.03 6.30 9.00
N GLU A 290 3.78 5.35 9.53
CA GLU A 290 3.34 3.96 9.59
C GLU A 290 2.38 3.71 10.75
N SER A 291 1.40 2.84 10.55
CA SER A 291 0.53 2.38 11.63
C SER A 291 1.34 1.58 12.65
N SER A 292 1.22 1.95 13.92
CA SER A 292 1.85 1.24 15.04
C SER A 292 1.05 0.02 15.49
N VAL A 293 -0.19 -0.11 15.04
CA VAL A 293 -1.11 -1.18 15.41
C VAL A 293 -1.31 -2.15 14.25
N THR A 294 -1.92 -3.29 14.57
CA THR A 294 -2.36 -4.24 13.55
C THR A 294 -3.41 -3.57 12.64
N VAL A 295 -3.31 -3.85 11.35
CA VAL A 295 -4.22 -3.31 10.33
C VAL A 295 -5.18 -4.40 9.89
N ASP A 296 -6.45 -4.03 9.75
CA ASP A 296 -7.49 -4.89 9.19
C ASP A 296 -7.58 -4.71 7.67
N ILE A 297 -7.56 -5.82 6.94
CA ILE A 297 -7.74 -5.83 5.48
C ILE A 297 -8.84 -6.83 5.14
N GLY A 298 -9.97 -6.29 4.74
CA GLY A 298 -11.12 -7.10 4.35
C GLY A 298 -11.69 -7.98 5.48
N GLY A 299 -11.49 -7.59 6.74
CA GLY A 299 -11.89 -8.32 7.93
C GLY A 299 -10.81 -9.24 8.50
N VAL A 300 -9.57 -9.17 7.98
CA VAL A 300 -8.45 -9.99 8.46
C VAL A 300 -7.35 -9.11 9.04
N ARG A 301 -6.98 -9.33 10.29
CA ARG A 301 -5.93 -8.59 10.99
C ARG A 301 -4.54 -9.04 10.56
N THR A 302 -3.69 -8.06 10.25
CA THR A 302 -2.31 -8.28 9.79
C THR A 302 -1.33 -7.38 10.53
N ASN A 303 -0.03 -7.67 10.43
CA ASN A 303 1.02 -6.86 11.05
C ASN A 303 2.17 -6.52 10.09
N PHE A 304 1.96 -6.61 8.79
CA PHE A 304 2.91 -6.01 7.87
C PHE A 304 2.73 -4.48 7.84
N ARG A 305 3.68 -3.78 7.29
CA ARG A 305 3.65 -2.32 7.28
C ARG A 305 2.49 -1.80 6.47
N MET A 306 1.85 -0.81 7.00
CA MET A 306 0.82 -0.05 6.31
C MET A 306 0.96 1.42 6.70
N PRO A 307 0.70 2.36 5.80
CA PRO A 307 0.58 3.75 6.17
C PRO A 307 -0.60 3.91 7.13
N ASP A 308 -0.44 4.79 8.10
CA ASP A 308 -1.53 5.19 8.97
C ASP A 308 -2.42 6.18 8.21
N VAL A 309 -3.50 5.67 7.65
CA VAL A 309 -4.42 6.41 6.78
C VAL A 309 -5.85 6.20 7.24
N LEU A 310 -6.58 7.29 7.36
CA LEU A 310 -8.02 7.32 7.61
C LEU A 310 -8.76 7.47 6.29
N ALA A 311 -9.42 6.41 5.84
CA ALA A 311 -10.29 6.46 4.67
C ALA A 311 -11.71 6.91 5.05
N MET A 312 -12.26 7.87 4.33
CA MET A 312 -13.60 8.41 4.54
C MET A 312 -14.41 8.34 3.23
N GLY A 313 -15.71 8.12 3.35
CA GLY A 313 -16.64 8.04 2.22
C GLY A 313 -17.03 9.40 1.64
N LEU A 314 -16.05 10.25 1.37
CA LEU A 314 -16.18 11.55 0.74
C LEU A 314 -15.29 11.61 -0.50
N GLY A 315 -15.83 11.96 -1.64
CA GLY A 315 -15.09 12.17 -2.89
C GLY A 315 -15.96 12.94 -3.88
N GLY A 316 -15.42 13.29 -5.05
CA GLY A 316 -16.15 14.07 -6.05
C GLY A 316 -17.47 13.45 -6.53
N GLY A 317 -17.57 12.11 -6.49
CA GLY A 317 -18.79 11.37 -6.86
C GLY A 317 -19.71 11.01 -5.69
N SER A 318 -19.43 11.47 -4.47
CA SER A 318 -20.28 11.19 -3.31
C SER A 318 -21.68 11.76 -3.50
N LEU A 319 -22.70 10.95 -3.18
CA LEU A 319 -24.10 11.36 -3.29
C LEU A 319 -24.41 12.45 -2.28
N VAL A 320 -25.17 13.45 -2.72
CA VAL A 320 -25.69 14.50 -1.85
C VAL A 320 -27.19 14.38 -1.77
N SER A 321 -27.72 14.28 -0.57
CA SER A 321 -29.16 14.15 -0.33
C SER A 321 -29.61 15.02 0.84
N LEU A 322 -30.92 15.20 0.93
CA LEU A 322 -31.56 15.89 2.07
C LEU A 322 -32.36 14.85 2.86
N GLU A 323 -31.92 14.54 4.07
CA GLU A 323 -32.60 13.62 4.98
C GLU A 323 -33.05 14.39 6.24
N HIS A 324 -34.32 14.36 6.56
CA HIS A 324 -34.89 15.06 7.73
C HIS A 324 -34.45 16.53 7.85
N SER A 325 -34.45 17.26 6.72
CA SER A 325 -34.00 18.66 6.61
C SER A 325 -32.51 18.90 6.90
N ARG A 326 -31.68 17.85 6.89
CA ARG A 326 -30.23 17.93 6.98
C ARG A 326 -29.59 17.42 5.71
N VAL A 327 -28.53 18.06 5.28
CA VAL A 327 -27.71 17.57 4.18
C VAL A 327 -26.96 16.32 4.65
N ARG A 328 -26.97 15.31 3.82
CA ARG A 328 -26.16 14.10 3.97
C ARG A 328 -25.28 13.91 2.75
N ILE A 329 -24.00 13.63 2.99
CA ILE A 329 -22.99 13.35 1.96
C ILE A 329 -22.44 11.95 2.14
N GLY A 330 -22.49 11.17 1.06
CA GLY A 330 -21.99 9.81 1.09
C GLY A 330 -22.64 8.90 2.16
N PRO A 331 -21.99 7.79 2.55
CA PRO A 331 -20.78 7.22 1.95
C PRO A 331 -20.97 6.64 0.54
N GLN A 332 -22.21 6.58 0.05
CA GLN A 332 -22.49 6.11 -1.31
C GLN A 332 -21.92 7.10 -2.33
N SER A 333 -21.38 6.55 -3.43
CA SER A 333 -20.81 7.33 -4.51
C SER A 333 -21.17 6.74 -5.87
N VAL A 334 -21.23 7.57 -6.90
CA VAL A 334 -21.33 7.11 -8.29
C VAL A 334 -20.00 6.53 -8.80
N GLY A 335 -18.92 6.72 -8.06
CA GLY A 335 -17.60 6.17 -8.37
C GLY A 335 -17.10 6.58 -9.77
N TYR A 336 -16.57 5.62 -10.52
CA TYR A 336 -16.07 5.84 -11.89
C TYR A 336 -17.13 6.34 -12.89
N ARG A 337 -18.42 6.25 -12.54
CA ARG A 337 -19.52 6.72 -13.37
C ARG A 337 -19.84 8.20 -13.18
N LEU A 338 -18.96 8.97 -12.53
CA LEU A 338 -19.20 10.39 -12.26
C LEU A 338 -19.52 11.18 -13.55
N LEU A 339 -18.75 10.96 -14.61
CA LEU A 339 -18.94 11.64 -15.90
C LEU A 339 -20.24 11.25 -16.64
N GLU A 340 -20.87 10.11 -16.24
CA GLU A 340 -22.16 9.67 -16.79
C GLU A 340 -23.34 10.08 -15.91
N LYS A 341 -23.13 10.07 -14.58
CA LYS A 341 -24.21 10.19 -13.59
C LYS A 341 -24.34 11.58 -12.97
N GLY A 342 -23.22 12.32 -12.81
CA GLY A 342 -23.25 13.65 -12.23
C GLY A 342 -24.10 14.64 -13.04
N LEU A 343 -24.83 15.51 -12.36
CA LEU A 343 -25.74 16.46 -13.02
C LEU A 343 -25.01 17.36 -14.01
N VAL A 344 -23.87 17.95 -13.62
CA VAL A 344 -23.09 18.85 -14.49
C VAL A 344 -22.52 18.14 -15.72
N PHE A 345 -22.44 16.82 -15.72
CA PHE A 345 -22.00 16.00 -16.86
C PHE A 345 -23.16 15.44 -17.69
N GLY A 346 -24.40 15.80 -17.37
CA GLY A 346 -25.56 15.39 -18.14
C GLY A 346 -26.35 14.24 -17.52
N GLY A 347 -25.94 13.73 -16.37
CA GLY A 347 -26.61 12.67 -15.63
C GLY A 347 -27.84 13.15 -14.82
N ASP A 348 -28.25 12.31 -13.90
CA ASP A 348 -29.47 12.45 -13.09
C ASP A 348 -29.20 12.44 -11.59
N THR A 349 -27.95 12.34 -11.17
CA THR A 349 -27.56 12.12 -9.78
C THR A 349 -26.78 13.32 -9.24
N LEU A 350 -27.26 13.88 -8.13
CA LEU A 350 -26.58 14.98 -7.46
C LEU A 350 -25.36 14.48 -6.67
N THR A 351 -24.19 15.05 -6.98
CA THR A 351 -22.91 14.67 -6.37
C THR A 351 -22.20 15.87 -5.75
N THR A 352 -21.16 15.62 -4.98
CA THR A 352 -20.29 16.69 -4.42
C THR A 352 -19.61 17.52 -5.51
N SER A 353 -19.30 16.93 -6.67
CA SER A 353 -18.80 17.69 -7.84
C SER A 353 -19.81 18.71 -8.34
N ASP A 354 -21.09 18.38 -8.34
CA ASP A 354 -22.17 19.30 -8.72
C ASP A 354 -22.28 20.44 -7.72
N ILE A 355 -22.11 20.16 -6.42
CA ILE A 355 -22.06 21.18 -5.37
C ILE A 355 -20.88 22.13 -5.57
N ALA A 356 -19.68 21.61 -5.89
CA ALA A 356 -18.48 22.41 -6.14
C ALA A 356 -18.70 23.37 -7.32
N VAL A 357 -19.28 22.92 -8.43
CA VAL A 357 -19.61 23.75 -9.60
C VAL A 357 -20.69 24.77 -9.25
N SER A 358 -21.73 24.38 -8.52
CA SER A 358 -22.80 25.30 -8.10
C SER A 358 -22.29 26.39 -7.16
N ALA A 359 -21.37 26.04 -6.24
CA ALA A 359 -20.71 26.99 -5.33
C ALA A 359 -19.66 27.88 -6.02
N GLY A 360 -19.28 27.57 -7.27
CA GLY A 360 -18.27 28.32 -8.01
C GLY A 360 -16.82 27.95 -7.67
N TYR A 361 -16.60 26.76 -7.04
CA TYR A 361 -15.26 26.28 -6.68
C TYR A 361 -14.59 25.48 -7.80
N ALA A 362 -15.38 25.05 -8.77
CA ALA A 362 -14.92 24.31 -9.93
C ALA A 362 -15.60 24.79 -11.21
N ASP A 363 -14.87 24.74 -12.30
CA ASP A 363 -15.33 25.13 -13.64
C ASP A 363 -15.17 23.93 -14.61
N PHE A 364 -16.07 22.96 -14.46
CA PHE A 364 -16.19 21.81 -15.35
C PHE A 364 -17.66 21.41 -15.55
N GLY A 365 -17.94 20.75 -16.68
CA GLY A 365 -19.31 20.37 -17.03
C GLY A 365 -20.20 21.56 -17.38
N ASP A 366 -21.52 21.36 -17.29
CA ASP A 366 -22.54 22.37 -17.58
C ASP A 366 -23.15 22.92 -16.29
N LYS A 367 -22.69 24.11 -15.87
CA LYS A 367 -23.16 24.82 -14.69
C LYS A 367 -24.68 25.12 -14.71
N SER A 368 -25.29 25.23 -15.90
CA SER A 368 -26.71 25.52 -16.02
C SER A 368 -27.60 24.42 -15.40
N ARG A 369 -27.09 23.19 -15.37
CA ARG A 369 -27.81 22.00 -14.86
C ARG A 369 -27.97 21.99 -13.34
N VAL A 370 -27.18 22.78 -12.63
CA VAL A 370 -27.24 22.91 -11.16
C VAL A 370 -27.78 24.27 -10.72
N SER A 371 -28.21 25.12 -11.66
CA SER A 371 -28.77 26.46 -11.38
C SER A 371 -30.07 26.46 -10.56
N HIS A 372 -30.76 25.32 -10.51
CA HIS A 372 -31.99 25.13 -9.72
C HIS A 372 -31.72 24.87 -8.23
N LEU A 373 -30.47 24.61 -7.83
CA LEU A 373 -30.10 24.40 -6.44
C LEU A 373 -30.14 25.73 -5.69
N SER A 374 -30.85 25.75 -4.54
CA SER A 374 -30.88 26.96 -3.73
C SER A 374 -29.53 27.25 -3.07
N GLU A 375 -29.16 28.50 -2.95
CA GLU A 375 -27.93 28.94 -2.30
C GLU A 375 -27.78 28.36 -0.88
N LYS A 376 -28.89 28.34 -0.12
CA LYS A 376 -28.90 27.75 1.22
C LYS A 376 -28.54 26.26 1.22
N PHE A 377 -29.05 25.49 0.26
CA PHE A 377 -28.76 24.06 0.15
C PHE A 377 -27.30 23.82 -0.24
N VAL A 378 -26.80 24.58 -1.22
CA VAL A 378 -25.39 24.52 -1.65
C VAL A 378 -24.46 24.86 -0.50
N GLN A 379 -24.72 25.95 0.24
CA GLN A 379 -23.92 26.34 1.40
C GLN A 379 -23.92 25.27 2.50
N SER A 380 -25.10 24.71 2.82
CA SER A 380 -25.19 23.63 3.81
C SER A 380 -24.45 22.37 3.37
N SER A 381 -24.40 22.09 2.05
CA SER A 381 -23.63 20.96 1.51
C SER A 381 -22.12 21.22 1.61
N VAL A 382 -21.68 22.42 1.32
CA VAL A 382 -20.29 22.85 1.51
C VAL A 382 -19.87 22.73 2.99
N ASP A 383 -20.73 23.22 3.91
CA ASP A 383 -20.46 23.12 5.35
C ASP A 383 -20.30 21.67 5.82
N GLU A 384 -21.14 20.77 5.30
CA GLU A 384 -21.06 19.35 5.64
C GLU A 384 -19.79 18.70 5.06
N ILE A 385 -19.37 19.04 3.82
CA ILE A 385 -18.10 18.59 3.25
C ILE A 385 -16.93 18.99 4.16
N HIS A 386 -16.88 20.27 4.55
CA HIS A 386 -15.81 20.78 5.41
C HIS A 386 -15.82 20.13 6.79
N ARG A 387 -17.02 19.91 7.37
CA ARG A 387 -17.16 19.22 8.65
C ARG A 387 -16.56 17.81 8.61
N ILE A 388 -16.86 17.05 7.54
CA ILE A 388 -16.31 15.68 7.36
C ILE A 388 -14.78 15.72 7.31
N VAL A 389 -14.19 16.65 6.54
CA VAL A 389 -12.73 16.76 6.43
C VAL A 389 -12.10 17.22 7.74
N THR A 390 -12.71 18.20 8.43
CA THR A 390 -12.26 18.68 9.75
C THR A 390 -12.21 17.54 10.77
N GLU A 391 -13.26 16.71 10.81
CA GLU A 391 -13.33 15.54 11.69
C GLU A 391 -12.23 14.51 11.38
N GLY A 392 -11.96 14.29 10.09
CA GLY A 392 -10.86 13.44 9.65
C GLY A 392 -9.48 13.98 10.02
N VAL A 393 -9.25 15.28 9.85
CA VAL A 393 -8.03 15.98 10.25
C VAL A 393 -7.80 15.84 11.76
N ASP A 394 -8.83 16.12 12.58
CA ASP A 394 -8.72 16.02 14.05
C ASP A 394 -8.35 14.60 14.50
N ARG A 395 -8.95 13.58 13.88
CA ARG A 395 -8.65 12.17 14.19
C ARG A 395 -7.22 11.75 13.83
N MET A 396 -6.62 12.38 12.83
CA MET A 396 -5.28 12.03 12.34
C MET A 396 -4.15 12.81 13.00
N LYS A 397 -4.46 13.93 13.64
CA LYS A 397 -3.49 14.71 14.42
C LYS A 397 -3.00 13.94 15.65
N THR A 398 -1.73 14.14 15.98
CA THR A 398 -1.08 13.55 17.16
C THR A 398 -0.83 14.58 18.27
N SER A 399 -1.03 15.88 17.97
CA SER A 399 -0.94 16.97 18.95
C SER A 399 -2.03 18.01 18.69
N ALA A 400 -2.25 18.89 19.67
CA ALA A 400 -3.17 20.01 19.52
C ALA A 400 -2.60 21.12 18.63
N ASP A 401 -1.29 21.14 18.37
CA ASP A 401 -0.64 22.18 17.59
C ASP A 401 -1.14 22.20 16.14
N PRO A 402 -1.37 23.40 15.56
CA PRO A 402 -1.71 23.50 14.15
C PRO A 402 -0.60 22.95 13.25
N ILE A 403 -0.99 22.21 12.22
CA ILE A 403 -0.09 21.59 11.25
C ILE A 403 -0.56 21.90 9.83
N PRO A 404 0.33 22.06 8.81
CA PRO A 404 -0.09 22.25 7.43
C PRO A 404 -0.94 21.07 6.92
N LEU A 405 -1.97 21.37 6.11
CA LEU A 405 -2.77 20.39 5.38
C LEU A 405 -2.52 20.55 3.88
N VAL A 406 -2.01 19.52 3.25
CA VAL A 406 -1.81 19.45 1.79
C VAL A 406 -2.97 18.67 1.18
N LEU A 407 -3.72 19.31 0.29
CA LEU A 407 -4.81 18.69 -0.44
C LEU A 407 -4.32 18.21 -1.81
N VAL A 408 -4.56 16.95 -2.12
CA VAL A 408 -4.27 16.34 -3.41
C VAL A 408 -5.48 15.55 -3.93
N GLY A 409 -5.36 15.00 -5.13
CA GLY A 409 -6.45 14.30 -5.79
C GLY A 409 -7.40 15.23 -6.55
N GLY A 410 -8.20 14.66 -7.45
CA GLY A 410 -9.12 15.42 -8.31
C GLY A 410 -10.27 16.11 -7.57
N GLY A 411 -10.58 15.68 -6.35
CA GLY A 411 -11.61 16.27 -5.49
C GLY A 411 -11.09 17.37 -4.56
N SER A 412 -9.82 17.78 -4.64
CA SER A 412 -9.26 18.86 -3.81
C SER A 412 -10.04 20.18 -3.92
N VAL A 413 -10.69 20.40 -5.06
CA VAL A 413 -11.58 21.56 -5.31
C VAL A 413 -12.81 21.62 -4.38
N LEU A 414 -13.13 20.55 -3.66
CA LEU A 414 -14.23 20.53 -2.68
C LEU A 414 -13.92 21.38 -1.44
N ILE A 415 -12.65 21.66 -1.17
CA ILE A 415 -12.20 22.41 -0.01
C ILE A 415 -11.69 23.76 -0.47
N ASN A 416 -12.32 24.84 -0.01
CA ASN A 416 -12.05 26.21 -0.46
C ASN A 416 -11.84 27.20 0.69
N ARG A 417 -11.76 26.73 1.91
CA ARG A 417 -11.52 27.54 3.11
C ARG A 417 -10.65 26.78 4.10
N ASP A 418 -10.17 27.49 5.11
CA ASP A 418 -9.36 26.92 6.17
C ASP A 418 -10.10 25.77 6.89
N ILE A 419 -9.34 24.80 7.31
CA ILE A 419 -9.80 23.66 8.10
C ILE A 419 -9.32 23.85 9.53
N GLU A 420 -10.23 23.73 10.48
CA GLU A 420 -9.92 23.89 11.90
C GLU A 420 -8.84 22.88 12.32
N GLY A 421 -7.88 23.36 13.12
CA GLY A 421 -6.75 22.56 13.58
C GLY A 421 -5.57 22.49 12.59
N THR A 422 -5.65 23.17 11.45
CA THR A 422 -4.53 23.33 10.51
C THR A 422 -3.90 24.71 10.61
N SER A 423 -2.60 24.82 10.29
CA SER A 423 -1.91 26.12 10.20
C SER A 423 -2.17 26.82 8.87
N GLU A 424 -2.40 26.05 7.81
CA GLU A 424 -2.71 26.48 6.46
C GLU A 424 -3.24 25.30 5.65
N VAL A 425 -3.95 25.59 4.56
CA VAL A 425 -4.45 24.60 3.58
C VAL A 425 -3.81 24.90 2.22
N ILE A 426 -3.15 23.91 1.64
CA ILE A 426 -2.34 24.06 0.43
C ILE A 426 -2.84 23.09 -0.63
N ILE A 427 -3.12 23.59 -1.84
CA ILE A 427 -3.38 22.79 -3.02
C ILE A 427 -2.21 23.04 -3.98
N PRO A 428 -1.21 22.15 -4.07
CA PRO A 428 -0.07 22.37 -4.94
C PRO A 428 -0.45 22.24 -6.43
N GLU A 429 0.36 22.83 -7.30
CA GLU A 429 0.26 22.58 -8.73
C GLU A 429 0.42 21.07 -9.00
N ASN A 430 -0.33 20.53 -9.96
CA ASN A 430 -0.39 19.08 -10.24
C ASN A 430 -0.96 18.20 -9.12
N ALA A 431 -1.66 18.75 -8.14
CA ALA A 431 -2.30 18.00 -7.05
C ALA A 431 -3.18 16.84 -7.56
N GLY A 432 -3.82 16.99 -8.72
CA GLY A 432 -4.71 15.99 -9.31
C GLY A 432 -4.03 14.68 -9.73
N VAL A 433 -2.71 14.67 -9.88
CA VAL A 433 -1.87 13.50 -10.27
C VAL A 433 -0.74 13.25 -9.29
N ALA A 434 -0.89 13.69 -8.05
CA ALA A 434 0.12 13.55 -7.00
C ALA A 434 0.54 12.08 -6.78
N ASN A 435 -0.38 11.13 -6.93
CA ASN A 435 -0.13 9.69 -6.84
C ASN A 435 0.89 9.22 -7.91
N ALA A 436 0.73 9.60 -9.17
CA ALA A 436 1.68 9.24 -10.23
C ALA A 436 3.03 9.94 -10.05
N ILE A 437 3.03 11.21 -9.60
CA ILE A 437 4.26 11.93 -9.26
C ILE A 437 4.96 11.24 -8.09
N GLY A 438 4.24 10.92 -7.02
CA GLY A 438 4.78 10.20 -5.87
C GLY A 438 5.39 8.85 -6.21
N ALA A 439 4.75 8.10 -7.13
CA ALA A 439 5.34 6.87 -7.66
C ALA A 439 6.67 7.15 -8.40
N SER A 440 6.73 8.21 -9.22
CA SER A 440 7.91 8.54 -10.06
C SER A 440 9.14 9.00 -9.27
N ILE A 441 8.95 9.49 -8.04
CA ILE A 441 10.01 9.97 -7.15
C ILE A 441 10.33 8.99 -6.03
N ALA A 442 9.65 7.84 -5.98
CA ALA A 442 9.85 6.85 -4.93
C ALA A 442 11.28 6.31 -4.93
N GLN A 443 11.78 6.01 -3.75
CA GLN A 443 13.14 5.59 -3.47
C GLN A 443 13.18 4.09 -3.19
N VAL A 444 14.35 3.48 -3.27
CA VAL A 444 14.56 2.08 -2.90
C VAL A 444 14.83 1.98 -1.41
N GLY A 445 14.04 1.18 -0.71
CA GLY A 445 14.15 1.02 0.74
C GLY A 445 14.98 -0.19 1.16
N GLY A 446 15.54 -0.10 2.36
CA GLY A 446 16.10 -1.21 3.11
C GLY A 446 15.69 -1.15 4.57
N GLU A 447 15.42 -2.29 5.18
CA GLU A 447 15.05 -2.33 6.59
C GLU A 447 15.58 -3.57 7.28
N VAL A 448 15.96 -3.38 8.53
CA VAL A 448 16.24 -4.42 9.51
C VAL A 448 15.26 -4.29 10.67
N ASP A 449 14.62 -5.38 11.03
CA ASP A 449 13.79 -5.49 12.24
C ASP A 449 14.20 -6.78 12.95
N SER A 450 14.88 -6.67 14.08
CA SER A 450 15.48 -7.80 14.80
C SER A 450 15.43 -7.60 16.30
N VAL A 451 15.51 -8.71 17.04
CA VAL A 451 15.66 -8.70 18.50
C VAL A 451 17.12 -8.93 18.82
N ILE A 452 17.74 -8.00 19.53
CA ILE A 452 19.16 -8.00 19.87
C ILE A 452 19.31 -7.80 21.39
N SER A 453 20.26 -8.52 22.01
CA SER A 453 20.64 -8.29 23.40
C SER A 453 21.72 -7.21 23.47
N TYR A 454 21.39 -6.06 24.06
CA TYR A 454 22.37 -4.99 24.27
C TYR A 454 23.43 -5.33 25.31
N ASP A 455 23.09 -6.20 26.28
CA ASP A 455 24.06 -6.66 27.28
C ASP A 455 25.17 -7.52 26.66
N LYS A 456 24.86 -8.24 25.56
CA LYS A 456 25.84 -9.12 24.88
C LYS A 456 26.67 -8.40 23.83
N VAL A 457 26.04 -7.52 23.04
CA VAL A 457 26.66 -6.91 21.85
C VAL A 457 27.06 -5.46 22.09
N GLY A 458 26.42 -4.78 23.03
CA GLY A 458 26.51 -3.34 23.21
C GLY A 458 25.59 -2.57 22.26
N ARG A 459 24.97 -1.51 22.77
CA ARG A 459 23.98 -0.72 22.00
C ARG A 459 24.59 -0.10 20.72
N GLU A 460 25.78 0.51 20.83
CA GLU A 460 26.41 1.18 19.70
C GLU A 460 26.78 0.22 18.56
N ALA A 461 27.34 -0.94 18.92
CA ALA A 461 27.70 -1.97 17.94
C ALA A 461 26.45 -2.55 17.26
N ALA A 462 25.38 -2.81 18.02
CA ALA A 462 24.12 -3.30 17.49
C ALA A 462 23.48 -2.30 16.52
N LEU A 463 23.46 -1.01 16.86
CA LEU A 463 22.95 0.05 15.99
C LEU A 463 23.78 0.20 14.72
N ALA A 464 25.11 0.16 14.82
CA ALA A 464 25.98 0.26 13.65
C ALA A 464 25.76 -0.91 12.69
N GLN A 465 25.70 -2.13 13.21
CA GLN A 465 25.44 -3.32 12.41
C GLN A 465 24.06 -3.28 11.74
N ALA A 466 23.00 -2.93 12.49
CA ALA A 466 21.66 -2.84 11.92
C ALA A 466 21.54 -1.76 10.84
N LYS A 467 22.23 -0.63 10.99
CA LYS A 467 22.30 0.41 9.94
C LYS A 467 22.99 -0.13 8.69
N GLN A 468 24.13 -0.77 8.84
CA GLN A 468 24.87 -1.33 7.71
C GLN A 468 24.05 -2.39 6.99
N ASP A 469 23.43 -3.32 7.73
CA ASP A 469 22.58 -4.36 7.15
C ASP A 469 21.36 -3.77 6.40
N ALA A 470 20.79 -2.68 6.89
CA ALA A 470 19.72 -1.97 6.21
C ALA A 470 20.20 -1.30 4.91
N ILE A 471 21.36 -0.65 4.94
CA ILE A 471 22.00 -0.06 3.75
C ILE A 471 22.30 -1.14 2.72
N ASP A 472 22.93 -2.24 3.12
CA ASP A 472 23.24 -3.36 2.22
C ASP A 472 21.99 -3.93 1.54
N ARG A 473 20.88 -3.99 2.26
CA ARG A 473 19.58 -4.41 1.68
C ARG A 473 19.07 -3.41 0.65
N ALA A 474 19.14 -2.10 0.93
CA ALA A 474 18.72 -1.07 -0.02
C ALA A 474 19.58 -1.13 -1.30
N VAL A 475 20.90 -1.20 -1.16
CA VAL A 475 21.86 -1.29 -2.29
C VAL A 475 21.60 -2.59 -3.11
N THR A 476 21.43 -3.72 -2.44
CA THR A 476 21.09 -5.00 -3.11
C THR A 476 19.77 -4.91 -3.87
N SER A 477 18.83 -4.08 -3.40
CA SER A 477 17.55 -3.84 -4.04
C SER A 477 17.61 -2.79 -5.16
N GLY A 478 18.77 -2.16 -5.38
CA GLY A 478 19.02 -1.23 -6.47
C GLY A 478 19.15 0.24 -6.07
N ALA A 479 19.36 0.56 -4.79
CA ALA A 479 19.64 1.92 -4.36
C ALA A 479 21.08 2.33 -4.74
N ASP A 480 21.24 3.62 -5.06
CA ASP A 480 22.56 4.26 -5.13
C ASP A 480 23.08 4.47 -3.70
N GLU A 481 24.14 3.74 -3.34
CA GLU A 481 24.73 3.75 -2.00
C GLU A 481 25.04 5.16 -1.50
N THR A 482 25.44 6.06 -2.41
CA THR A 482 25.81 7.45 -2.07
C THR A 482 24.64 8.32 -1.64
N THR A 483 23.41 7.88 -1.92
CA THR A 483 22.17 8.60 -1.62
C THR A 483 21.40 7.98 -0.46
N VAL A 484 21.86 6.84 0.09
CA VAL A 484 21.13 6.14 1.14
C VAL A 484 21.18 6.92 2.45
N GLU A 485 20.00 7.27 2.95
CA GLU A 485 19.82 7.97 4.22
C GLU A 485 19.02 7.11 5.21
N VAL A 486 19.33 7.28 6.50
CA VAL A 486 18.54 6.66 7.58
C VAL A 486 17.27 7.47 7.79
N LEU A 487 16.13 6.84 7.59
CA LEU A 487 14.81 7.48 7.75
C LEU A 487 14.29 7.37 9.16
N ASP A 488 14.48 6.20 9.79
CA ASP A 488 13.92 5.91 11.11
C ASP A 488 14.75 4.87 11.87
N ILE A 489 14.82 5.03 13.20
CA ILE A 489 15.41 4.08 14.13
C ILE A 489 14.46 3.94 15.31
N GLU A 490 13.96 2.73 15.53
CA GLU A 490 13.07 2.40 16.62
C GLU A 490 13.74 1.37 17.54
N GLU A 491 13.85 1.70 18.82
CA GLU A 491 14.36 0.83 19.86
C GLU A 491 13.24 0.55 20.87
N THR A 492 12.70 -0.66 20.88
CA THR A 492 11.64 -1.06 21.80
C THR A 492 12.19 -2.08 22.81
N PRO A 493 12.41 -1.71 24.07
CA PRO A 493 12.82 -2.65 25.10
C PRO A 493 11.77 -3.74 25.28
N LEU A 494 12.21 -5.00 25.28
CA LEU A 494 11.33 -6.14 25.54
C LEU A 494 11.28 -6.41 27.05
N ALA A 495 10.27 -5.85 27.71
CA ALA A 495 10.02 -6.12 29.12
C ALA A 495 9.92 -7.63 29.33
N TYR A 496 10.49 -8.12 30.42
CA TYR A 496 10.54 -9.54 30.77
C TYR A 496 11.42 -10.44 29.89
N ALA A 497 12.12 -9.91 28.89
CA ALA A 497 13.15 -10.66 28.18
C ALA A 497 14.50 -10.57 28.91
N PRO A 498 15.28 -11.66 29.01
CA PRO A 498 16.59 -11.64 29.66
C PRO A 498 17.61 -10.84 28.83
N ASP A 499 18.74 -10.51 29.47
CA ASP A 499 19.93 -9.95 28.81
C ASP A 499 19.69 -8.62 28.08
N GLY A 500 18.84 -7.73 28.61
CA GLY A 500 18.59 -6.41 27.98
C GLY A 500 18.13 -6.51 26.53
N ALA A 501 17.22 -7.43 26.24
CA ALA A 501 16.73 -7.63 24.87
C ALA A 501 15.90 -6.44 24.39
N VAL A 502 16.24 -5.95 23.20
CA VAL A 502 15.60 -4.83 22.53
C VAL A 502 15.20 -5.26 21.12
N ARG A 503 14.00 -4.93 20.71
CA ARG A 503 13.63 -4.94 19.30
C ARG A 503 14.19 -3.69 18.67
N LEU A 504 15.14 -3.89 17.78
CA LEU A 504 15.80 -2.81 17.03
C LEU A 504 15.31 -2.83 15.60
N ARG A 505 14.77 -1.70 15.16
CA ARG A 505 14.37 -1.46 13.79
C ARG A 505 15.17 -0.31 13.22
N VAL A 506 15.70 -0.49 12.02
CA VAL A 506 16.37 0.57 11.24
C VAL A 506 15.79 0.57 9.84
N LYS A 507 15.30 1.71 9.38
CA LYS A 507 14.79 1.93 8.03
C LYS A 507 15.67 2.94 7.30
N VAL A 508 16.05 2.61 6.07
CA VAL A 508 16.80 3.48 5.17
C VAL A 508 16.11 3.58 3.82
N ALA A 509 16.37 4.64 3.07
CA ALA A 509 16.02 4.73 1.66
C ALA A 509 17.09 5.51 0.90
N GLY A 510 17.25 5.18 -0.38
CA GLY A 510 18.14 5.85 -1.31
C GLY A 510 17.53 5.94 -2.70
N ASP A 511 18.04 6.81 -3.53
CA ASP A 511 17.58 6.96 -4.89
C ASP A 511 17.89 5.70 -5.70
N LEU A 512 17.03 5.39 -6.66
CA LEU A 512 17.26 4.27 -7.55
C LEU A 512 18.53 4.50 -8.38
N LEU A 513 19.45 3.53 -8.34
CA LEU A 513 20.66 3.57 -9.18
C LEU A 513 20.27 3.40 -10.65
N ILE A 514 20.17 4.52 -11.35
CA ILE A 514 19.89 4.52 -12.79
C ILE A 514 21.24 4.50 -13.51
N SER A 515 21.55 3.39 -14.17
CA SER A 515 22.75 3.30 -15.02
C SER A 515 22.70 4.41 -16.06
N LYS A 516 23.70 5.30 -16.03
CA LYS A 516 23.91 6.25 -17.15
C LYS A 516 24.28 5.41 -18.36
N GLN A 517 23.34 5.21 -19.30
CA GLN A 517 23.63 4.64 -20.61
C GLN A 517 24.32 5.67 -21.48
#